data_09fcc8eaf34f5fc3444c9bdc0fb40be0
#
_entry.id   09fcc8eaf34f5fc3444c9bdc0fb40be0
#
_cell.length_a   1.000
_cell.length_b   1.000
_cell.length_c   1.000
_cell.angle_alpha   90.00
_cell.angle_beta   90.00
_cell.angle_gamma   90.00
#
_symmetry.space_group_name_H-M   'P 1'
#
loop_
_entity.id
_entity.type
_entity.pdbx_description
1 polymer ?
#
loop_
_entity_poly.entity_id
_entity_poly.type
_entity_poly.pdbx_seq_one_letter_code
_entity_poly.pdbx_strand_id
1 'polypeptide(L)'
;MRPTLKYITEKFDYYNKLCFDGKLQRPPIKLNTRKAKMGITRFVIESDGVDNYSFVDIIIEISVRQDLPEEEYIDTLIHEMIHYYILSNKLVDDSPHGSLFRAKMDEIISKYGIRVTISFDPSEELLIKTLSRNRFVCVVEFEDEKTGLAVVAKNKLFDIWDSVDKSKNFLNYRWYVSNRAIFEQFPVAVSPNFIIIDSDKIHHYLTGAKELENTGQTIRIKQ
;
A
#
# COMPACT_ATOMS: atom_id res chain seq x y z
N MET A 1 -1.06 30.49 1.11
CA MET A 1 -2.36 30.55 0.37
C MET A 1 -3.20 29.30 0.62
N ARG A 2 -4.52 29.36 0.47
CA ARG A 2 -5.36 28.15 0.41
C ARG A 2 -5.75 27.92 -1.04
N PRO A 3 -5.22 26.91 -1.70
CA PRO A 3 -5.48 26.69 -3.12
C PRO A 3 -6.93 26.26 -3.36
N THR A 4 -7.45 26.65 -4.52
CA THR A 4 -8.74 26.16 -5.02
C THR A 4 -8.55 24.85 -5.80
N LEU A 5 -9.63 24.10 -6.00
CA LEU A 5 -9.58 22.89 -6.82
C LEU A 5 -9.12 23.21 -8.25
N LYS A 6 -9.60 24.33 -8.82
CA LYS A 6 -9.17 24.80 -10.14
C LYS A 6 -7.66 25.00 -10.20
N TYR A 7 -7.10 25.69 -9.20
CA TYR A 7 -5.66 25.94 -9.10
C TYR A 7 -4.86 24.62 -9.07
N ILE A 8 -5.21 23.67 -8.19
CA ILE A 8 -4.50 22.37 -8.10
C ILE A 8 -4.62 21.59 -9.40
N THR A 9 -5.79 21.64 -10.07
CA THR A 9 -6.01 20.98 -11.35
C THR A 9 -5.12 21.57 -12.46
N GLU A 10 -5.02 22.88 -12.54
CA GLU A 10 -4.15 23.57 -13.51
C GLU A 10 -2.67 23.26 -13.25
N LYS A 11 -2.27 23.17 -11.97
CA LYS A 11 -0.90 22.77 -11.60
C LYS A 11 -0.64 21.29 -11.92
N PHE A 12 -1.60 20.41 -11.72
CA PHE A 12 -1.49 19.03 -12.15
C PHE A 12 -1.19 18.93 -13.65
N ASP A 13 -1.99 19.62 -14.49
CA ASP A 13 -1.79 19.61 -15.95
C ASP A 13 -0.44 20.17 -16.37
N TYR A 14 0.01 21.24 -15.69
CA TYR A 14 1.33 21.83 -15.93
C TYR A 14 2.46 20.86 -15.59
N TYR A 15 2.46 20.28 -14.38
CA TYR A 15 3.51 19.35 -13.96
C TYR A 15 3.43 17.99 -14.64
N ASN A 16 2.25 17.57 -15.09
CA ASN A 16 2.11 16.40 -15.93
C ASN A 16 2.90 16.57 -17.24
N LYS A 17 2.73 17.71 -17.92
CA LYS A 17 3.50 18.00 -19.13
C LYS A 17 5.01 18.10 -18.86
N LEU A 18 5.38 18.76 -17.76
CA LEU A 18 6.78 19.03 -17.44
C LEU A 18 7.52 17.76 -16.96
N CYS A 19 6.96 17.02 -16.01
CA CYS A 19 7.66 15.95 -15.28
C CYS A 19 7.27 14.52 -15.70
N PHE A 20 6.15 14.38 -16.44
CA PHE A 20 5.60 13.07 -16.83
C PHE A 20 5.29 12.98 -18.33
N ASP A 21 5.88 13.86 -19.15
CA ASP A 21 5.70 13.91 -20.60
C ASP A 21 4.23 14.04 -21.06
N GLY A 22 3.34 14.55 -20.21
CA GLY A 22 1.91 14.64 -20.46
C GLY A 22 1.18 13.28 -20.52
N LYS A 23 1.81 12.21 -20.06
CA LYS A 23 1.29 10.83 -20.18
C LYS A 23 0.28 10.46 -19.13
N LEU A 24 0.17 11.22 -18.03
CA LEU A 24 -0.80 10.93 -16.98
C LEU A 24 -2.20 11.39 -17.40
N GLN A 25 -3.14 10.46 -17.43
CA GLN A 25 -4.55 10.84 -17.48
C GLN A 25 -4.92 11.45 -16.14
N ARG A 26 -5.49 12.67 -16.13
CA ARG A 26 -5.82 13.33 -14.86
C ARG A 26 -6.86 12.54 -14.06
N PRO A 27 -6.50 12.10 -12.83
CA PRO A 27 -7.45 11.44 -11.95
C PRO A 27 -8.42 12.46 -11.33
N PRO A 28 -9.49 12.02 -10.70
CA PRO A 28 -10.27 12.87 -9.80
C PRO A 28 -9.36 13.48 -8.73
N ILE A 29 -9.38 14.80 -8.60
CA ILE A 29 -8.65 15.54 -7.56
C ILE A 29 -9.67 16.10 -6.58
N LYS A 30 -9.44 15.91 -5.28
CA LYS A 30 -10.31 16.43 -4.21
C LYS A 30 -9.51 17.26 -3.22
N LEU A 31 -10.14 18.29 -2.71
CA LEU A 31 -9.60 19.06 -1.58
C LEU A 31 -10.29 18.61 -0.29
N ASN A 32 -9.53 18.55 0.79
CA ASN A 32 -10.04 18.23 2.12
C ASN A 32 -9.41 19.11 3.20
N THR A 33 -9.83 18.95 4.45
CA THR A 33 -9.31 19.70 5.60
C THR A 33 -8.74 18.77 6.68
N ARG A 34 -8.21 17.60 6.30
CA ARG A 34 -7.65 16.63 7.24
C ARG A 34 -6.37 17.16 7.90
N LYS A 35 -6.16 16.75 9.16
CA LYS A 35 -4.98 17.16 9.95
C LYS A 35 -3.73 16.32 9.65
N ALA A 36 -3.93 15.04 9.35
CA ALA A 36 -2.87 14.05 9.43
C ALA A 36 -1.94 14.00 8.22
N LYS A 37 -2.41 14.45 7.04
CA LYS A 37 -1.61 14.40 5.80
C LYS A 37 -1.94 15.58 4.90
N MET A 38 -0.91 16.13 4.25
CA MET A 38 -1.05 17.18 3.26
C MET A 38 -1.60 16.64 1.93
N GLY A 39 -1.18 15.46 1.53
CA GLY A 39 -1.65 14.75 0.35
C GLY A 39 -1.94 13.28 0.63
N ILE A 40 -2.72 12.65 -0.21
CA ILE A 40 -2.93 11.20 -0.24
C ILE A 40 -3.47 10.75 -1.59
N THR A 41 -2.83 9.75 -2.18
CA THR A 41 -3.33 9.04 -3.35
C THR A 41 -4.07 7.78 -2.88
N ARG A 42 -5.38 7.72 -3.17
CA ARG A 42 -6.26 6.59 -2.84
C ARG A 42 -6.58 5.80 -4.08
N PHE A 43 -6.75 4.51 -3.93
CA PHE A 43 -7.10 3.60 -5.01
C PHE A 43 -7.86 2.39 -4.48
N VAL A 44 -8.53 1.70 -5.39
CA VAL A 44 -9.12 0.38 -5.16
C VAL A 44 -8.30 -0.63 -5.93
N ILE A 45 -8.04 -1.79 -5.33
CA ILE A 45 -7.41 -2.91 -6.02
C ILE A 45 -8.54 -3.82 -6.51
N GLU A 46 -8.64 -3.99 -7.82
CA GLU A 46 -9.46 -5.02 -8.43
C GLU A 46 -8.58 -6.18 -8.87
N SER A 47 -9.01 -7.40 -8.56
CA SER A 47 -8.37 -8.63 -9.03
C SER A 47 -9.41 -9.43 -9.80
N ASP A 48 -9.06 -9.88 -11.00
CA ASP A 48 -9.89 -10.75 -11.82
C ASP A 48 -9.70 -12.25 -11.50
N GLY A 49 -9.03 -12.56 -10.41
CA GLY A 49 -8.86 -13.93 -9.90
C GLY A 49 -7.70 -14.70 -10.51
N VAL A 50 -7.00 -14.19 -11.50
CA VAL A 50 -5.84 -14.83 -12.14
C VAL A 50 -4.81 -13.75 -12.50
N ASP A 51 -3.85 -13.51 -11.61
CA ASP A 51 -2.63 -12.71 -11.83
C ASP A 51 -2.76 -11.26 -12.37
N ASN A 52 -3.95 -10.72 -12.52
CA ASN A 52 -4.17 -9.36 -12.98
C ASN A 52 -4.71 -8.48 -11.85
N TYR A 53 -3.82 -7.74 -11.21
CA TYR A 53 -4.22 -6.65 -10.33
C TYR A 53 -4.31 -5.37 -11.15
N SER A 54 -5.45 -4.69 -11.07
CA SER A 54 -5.59 -3.33 -11.56
C SER A 54 -5.85 -2.38 -10.40
N PHE A 55 -5.17 -1.25 -10.43
CA PHE A 55 -5.47 -0.15 -9.54
C PHE A 55 -6.52 0.72 -10.22
N VAL A 56 -7.72 0.74 -9.64
CA VAL A 56 -8.87 1.49 -10.17
C VAL A 56 -9.31 2.55 -9.18
N ASP A 57 -10.17 3.46 -9.63
CA ASP A 57 -10.70 4.55 -8.81
C ASP A 57 -9.61 5.37 -8.09
N ILE A 58 -8.48 5.58 -8.79
CA ILE A 58 -7.37 6.33 -8.22
C ILE A 58 -7.79 7.80 -8.08
N ILE A 59 -7.66 8.35 -6.86
CA ILE A 59 -8.04 9.72 -6.50
C ILE A 59 -6.87 10.37 -5.79
N ILE A 60 -6.55 11.62 -6.15
CA ILE A 60 -5.61 12.45 -5.40
C ILE A 60 -6.40 13.39 -4.49
N GLU A 61 -6.11 13.37 -3.20
CA GLU A 61 -6.68 14.30 -2.22
C GLU A 61 -5.59 15.21 -1.66
N ILE A 62 -5.83 16.52 -1.66
CA ILE A 62 -4.91 17.53 -1.10
C ILE A 62 -5.61 18.24 0.07
N SER A 63 -4.92 18.34 1.20
CA SER A 63 -5.42 19.07 2.36
C SER A 63 -5.15 20.57 2.21
N VAL A 64 -6.22 21.36 2.30
CA VAL A 64 -6.16 22.83 2.29
C VAL A 64 -6.48 23.42 3.67
N ARG A 65 -6.26 22.62 4.71
CA ARG A 65 -6.55 23.04 6.09
C ARG A 65 -5.71 24.24 6.54
N GLN A 66 -4.43 24.21 6.22
CA GLN A 66 -3.48 25.25 6.62
C GLN A 66 -3.32 26.28 5.49
N ASP A 67 -2.95 27.49 5.87
CA ASP A 67 -2.52 28.52 4.92
C ASP A 67 -1.00 28.43 4.78
N LEU A 68 -0.54 27.75 3.73
CA LEU A 68 0.87 27.46 3.50
C LEU A 68 1.40 28.22 2.27
N PRO A 69 2.73 28.38 2.13
CA PRO A 69 3.35 28.80 0.89
C PRO A 69 2.95 27.94 -0.31
N GLU A 70 2.99 28.51 -1.50
CA GLU A 70 2.63 27.80 -2.74
C GLU A 70 3.49 26.56 -2.94
N GLU A 71 4.77 26.66 -2.63
CA GLU A 71 5.77 25.62 -2.82
C GLU A 71 5.43 24.33 -2.05
N GLU A 72 4.83 24.45 -0.88
CA GLU A 72 4.42 23.27 -0.08
C GLU A 72 3.26 22.52 -0.73
N TYR A 73 2.34 23.22 -1.39
CA TYR A 73 1.26 22.59 -2.15
C TYR A 73 1.76 21.96 -3.44
N ILE A 74 2.75 22.57 -4.09
CA ILE A 74 3.38 22.03 -5.29
C ILE A 74 4.19 20.76 -4.95
N ASP A 75 5.00 20.81 -3.90
CA ASP A 75 5.73 19.65 -3.36
C ASP A 75 4.75 18.49 -3.10
N THR A 76 3.70 18.74 -2.32
CA THR A 76 2.65 17.76 -2.04
C THR A 76 2.00 17.21 -3.31
N LEU A 77 1.62 18.07 -4.25
CA LEU A 77 0.97 17.65 -5.48
C LEU A 77 1.87 16.72 -6.32
N ILE A 78 3.14 17.11 -6.50
CA ILE A 78 4.09 16.31 -7.29
C ILE A 78 4.38 14.98 -6.58
N HIS A 79 4.49 14.99 -5.26
CA HIS A 79 4.60 13.77 -4.46
C HIS A 79 3.45 12.79 -4.75
N GLU A 80 2.21 13.27 -4.70
CA GLU A 80 1.02 12.44 -5.02
C GLU A 80 0.96 12.06 -6.50
N MET A 81 1.48 12.89 -7.39
CA MET A 81 1.60 12.54 -8.82
C MET A 81 2.60 11.42 -9.08
N ILE A 82 3.66 11.30 -8.28
CA ILE A 82 4.59 10.17 -8.37
C ILE A 82 3.90 8.87 -7.94
N HIS A 83 3.14 8.88 -6.83
CA HIS A 83 2.31 7.74 -6.45
C HIS A 83 1.33 7.35 -7.55
N TYR A 84 0.64 8.35 -8.10
CA TYR A 84 -0.29 8.12 -9.21
C TYR A 84 0.41 7.55 -10.45
N TYR A 85 1.60 8.04 -10.80
CA TYR A 85 2.40 7.51 -11.90
C TYR A 85 2.71 6.03 -11.72
N ILE A 86 3.15 5.63 -10.53
CA ILE A 86 3.48 4.23 -10.22
C ILE A 86 2.22 3.36 -10.36
N LEU A 87 1.10 3.76 -9.75
CA LEU A 87 -0.15 3.02 -9.77
C LEU A 87 -0.76 2.93 -11.18
N SER A 88 -0.83 4.05 -11.91
CA SER A 88 -1.43 4.10 -13.25
C SER A 88 -0.65 3.31 -14.30
N ASN A 89 0.67 3.13 -14.09
CA ASN A 89 1.51 2.28 -14.93
C ASN A 89 1.62 0.84 -14.42
N LYS A 90 0.83 0.46 -13.41
CA LYS A 90 0.83 -0.88 -12.81
C LYS A 90 2.22 -1.31 -12.31
N LEU A 91 3.04 -0.34 -11.91
CA LEU A 91 4.35 -0.62 -11.34
C LEU A 91 4.17 -1.03 -9.87
N VAL A 92 5.01 -1.94 -9.42
CA VAL A 92 5.02 -2.40 -8.02
C VAL A 92 6.30 -1.91 -7.38
N ASP A 93 6.17 -1.04 -6.39
CA ASP A 93 7.30 -0.58 -5.59
C ASP A 93 7.46 -1.46 -4.33
N ASP A 94 8.65 -1.52 -3.78
CA ASP A 94 8.97 -2.32 -2.58
C ASP A 94 8.42 -1.70 -1.28
N SER A 95 8.06 -0.44 -1.31
CA SER A 95 7.42 0.30 -0.23
C SER A 95 6.69 1.54 -0.78
N PRO A 96 5.86 2.24 0.01
CA PRO A 96 5.18 3.45 -0.47
C PRO A 96 6.12 4.51 -1.07
N HIS A 97 7.33 4.62 -0.54
CA HIS A 97 8.40 5.50 -1.05
C HIS A 97 9.66 4.68 -1.37
N GLY A 98 9.48 3.57 -2.08
CA GLY A 98 10.52 2.63 -2.43
C GLY A 98 11.44 3.11 -3.55
N SER A 99 12.11 2.18 -4.17
CA SER A 99 13.13 2.47 -5.19
C SER A 99 12.56 3.19 -6.41
N LEU A 100 11.35 2.82 -6.85
CA LEU A 100 10.70 3.46 -8.01
C LEU A 100 10.27 4.89 -7.69
N PHE A 101 9.67 5.11 -6.50
CA PHE A 101 9.29 6.44 -6.07
C PHE A 101 10.51 7.36 -5.98
N ARG A 102 11.57 6.91 -5.31
CA ARG A 102 12.81 7.68 -5.15
C ARG A 102 13.49 7.98 -6.47
N ALA A 103 13.58 7.01 -7.37
CA ALA A 103 14.16 7.22 -8.69
C ALA A 103 13.40 8.30 -9.49
N LYS A 104 12.05 8.27 -9.44
CA LYS A 104 11.25 9.29 -10.12
C LYS A 104 11.34 10.66 -9.43
N MET A 105 11.42 10.70 -8.12
CA MET A 105 11.64 11.91 -7.33
C MET A 105 12.99 12.54 -7.69
N ASP A 106 14.07 11.75 -7.70
CA ASP A 106 15.42 12.20 -8.00
C ASP A 106 15.55 12.69 -9.46
N GLU A 107 14.86 12.03 -10.40
CA GLU A 107 14.75 12.49 -11.79
C GLU A 107 14.13 13.90 -11.86
N ILE A 108 13.02 14.11 -11.16
CA ILE A 108 12.31 15.40 -11.16
C ILE A 108 13.17 16.49 -10.52
N ILE A 109 13.80 16.20 -9.39
CA ILE A 109 14.66 17.17 -8.70
C ILE A 109 15.86 17.53 -9.57
N SER A 110 16.57 16.54 -10.12
CA SER A 110 17.78 16.76 -10.90
C SER A 110 17.53 17.46 -12.23
N LYS A 111 16.43 17.12 -12.91
CA LYS A 111 16.14 17.64 -14.26
C LYS A 111 15.47 19.00 -14.25
N TYR A 112 14.62 19.25 -13.26
CA TYR A 112 13.77 20.45 -13.24
C TYR A 112 14.03 21.38 -12.06
N GLY A 113 14.87 20.99 -11.09
CA GLY A 113 15.15 21.79 -9.89
C GLY A 113 13.92 21.94 -8.97
N ILE A 114 12.91 21.11 -9.14
CA ILE A 114 11.68 21.18 -8.35
C ILE A 114 11.91 20.42 -7.06
N ARG A 115 11.62 21.06 -5.93
CA ARG A 115 11.64 20.39 -4.64
C ARG A 115 10.50 19.37 -4.57
N VAL A 116 10.84 18.13 -4.27
CA VAL A 116 9.90 17.07 -3.90
C VAL A 116 10.46 16.45 -2.64
N THR A 117 9.66 16.41 -1.58
CA THR A 117 10.09 15.82 -0.31
C THR A 117 9.27 14.57 -0.03
N ILE A 118 9.95 13.58 0.48
CA ILE A 118 9.29 12.56 1.30
C ILE A 118 9.19 13.24 2.66
N SER A 119 8.04 13.86 2.95
CA SER A 119 7.86 14.50 4.25
C SER A 119 8.07 13.46 5.33
N PHE A 120 9.17 13.62 6.04
CA PHE A 120 9.43 12.86 7.25
C PHE A 120 8.57 13.53 8.33
N ASP A 121 7.26 13.20 8.32
CA ASP A 121 6.41 13.49 9.47
C ASP A 121 6.88 12.52 10.57
N PRO A 122 7.26 13.01 11.76
CA PRO A 122 7.50 12.13 12.93
C PRO A 122 6.29 11.25 13.24
N SER A 123 5.08 11.63 12.80
CA SER A 123 3.92 10.75 12.76
C SER A 123 4.03 9.68 11.67
N GLU A 124 4.81 9.86 10.59
CA GLU A 124 5.14 8.79 9.65
C GLU A 124 6.22 7.85 10.21
N GLU A 125 7.16 8.33 11.00
CA GLU A 125 8.05 7.44 11.75
C GLU A 125 7.26 6.65 12.81
N LEU A 126 6.25 7.26 13.42
CA LEU A 126 5.26 6.56 14.24
C LEU A 126 4.32 5.70 13.39
N LEU A 127 3.98 6.11 12.16
CA LEU A 127 3.26 5.28 11.20
C LEU A 127 4.16 4.17 10.64
N ILE A 128 5.42 4.42 10.32
CA ILE A 128 6.38 3.38 9.94
C ILE A 128 6.66 2.45 11.12
N LYS A 129 6.78 2.96 12.35
CA LYS A 129 6.78 2.13 13.57
C LYS A 129 5.43 1.50 13.88
N THR A 130 4.33 2.08 13.41
CA THR A 130 2.98 1.53 13.50
C THR A 130 2.67 0.65 12.27
N LEU A 131 3.31 0.88 11.14
CA LEU A 131 3.31 0.08 9.91
C LEU A 131 4.27 -1.11 10.01
N SER A 132 5.26 -1.08 10.88
CA SER A 132 5.98 -2.28 11.32
C SER A 132 5.16 -3.11 12.31
N ARG A 133 3.81 -2.96 12.30
CA ARG A 133 2.94 -3.87 13.05
C ARG A 133 3.09 -5.25 12.46
N ASN A 134 3.48 -6.17 13.32
CA ASN A 134 3.44 -7.58 12.98
C ASN A 134 2.08 -7.92 12.40
N ARG A 135 2.05 -8.30 11.13
CA ARG A 135 0.89 -8.85 10.46
C ARG A 135 0.91 -10.36 10.62
N PHE A 136 -0.22 -10.91 10.96
CA PHE A 136 -0.41 -12.37 11.05
C PHE A 136 -0.91 -12.83 9.70
N VAL A 137 -0.18 -13.74 9.09
CA VAL A 137 -0.45 -14.21 7.73
C VAL A 137 -0.69 -15.70 7.77
N CYS A 138 -1.83 -16.13 7.26
CA CYS A 138 -2.10 -17.54 7.00
C CYS A 138 -1.94 -17.81 5.51
N VAL A 139 -1.19 -18.83 5.19
CA VAL A 139 -1.06 -19.39 3.83
C VAL A 139 -1.67 -20.77 3.84
N VAL A 140 -2.53 -21.03 2.86
CA VAL A 140 -3.19 -22.34 2.68
C VAL A 140 -2.94 -22.88 1.29
N GLU A 141 -2.85 -24.18 1.16
CA GLU A 141 -2.78 -24.90 -0.10
C GLU A 141 -4.11 -25.64 -0.32
N PHE A 142 -4.76 -25.38 -1.44
CA PHE A 142 -6.02 -26.02 -1.83
C PHE A 142 -5.75 -27.32 -2.62
N GLU A 143 -6.76 -28.18 -2.72
CA GLU A 143 -6.67 -29.44 -3.48
C GLU A 143 -6.39 -29.24 -4.97
N ASP A 144 -6.76 -28.09 -5.54
CA ASP A 144 -6.54 -27.71 -6.94
C ASP A 144 -5.17 -27.01 -7.16
N GLU A 145 -4.20 -27.24 -6.28
CA GLU A 145 -2.84 -26.68 -6.31
C GLU A 145 -2.77 -25.16 -6.18
N LYS A 146 -3.89 -24.49 -5.92
CA LYS A 146 -3.90 -23.06 -5.66
C LYS A 146 -3.39 -22.75 -4.26
N THR A 147 -2.76 -21.60 -4.14
CA THR A 147 -2.31 -21.09 -2.85
C THR A 147 -3.14 -19.87 -2.45
N GLY A 148 -3.67 -19.91 -1.23
CA GLY A 148 -4.42 -18.82 -0.64
C GLY A 148 -3.64 -18.10 0.45
N LEU A 149 -3.82 -16.79 0.55
CA LEU A 149 -3.23 -15.96 1.60
C LEU A 149 -4.32 -15.14 2.30
N ALA A 150 -4.25 -15.07 3.62
CA ALA A 150 -5.05 -14.17 4.43
C ALA A 150 -4.16 -13.40 5.40
N VAL A 151 -4.33 -12.08 5.46
CA VAL A 151 -3.79 -11.25 6.54
C VAL A 151 -4.85 -11.16 7.62
N VAL A 152 -4.55 -11.62 8.82
CA VAL A 152 -5.54 -11.85 9.87
C VAL A 152 -5.46 -10.79 10.97
N ALA A 153 -6.63 -10.31 11.41
CA ALA A 153 -6.72 -9.41 12.55
C ALA A 153 -6.23 -10.09 13.84
N LYS A 154 -5.37 -9.40 14.61
CA LYS A 154 -4.78 -9.96 15.85
C LYS A 154 -5.84 -10.49 16.81
N ASN A 155 -6.95 -9.80 16.98
CA ASN A 155 -8.06 -10.19 17.86
C ASN A 155 -8.91 -11.34 17.31
N LYS A 156 -8.66 -11.78 16.06
CA LYS A 156 -9.33 -12.91 15.40
C LYS A 156 -8.38 -14.09 15.13
N LEU A 157 -7.14 -13.97 15.55
CA LEU A 157 -6.09 -14.93 15.22
C LEU A 157 -6.44 -16.34 15.70
N PHE A 158 -6.87 -16.51 16.95
CA PHE A 158 -7.27 -17.81 17.48
C PHE A 158 -8.52 -18.35 16.79
N ASP A 159 -9.56 -17.53 16.62
CA ASP A 159 -10.83 -17.93 16.00
C ASP A 159 -10.60 -18.47 14.57
N ILE A 160 -9.77 -17.76 13.79
CA ILE A 160 -9.48 -18.13 12.40
C ILE A 160 -8.52 -19.32 12.37
N TRP A 161 -7.52 -19.38 13.27
CA TRP A 161 -6.63 -20.52 13.38
C TRP A 161 -7.41 -21.82 13.60
N ASP A 162 -8.30 -21.84 14.60
CA ASP A 162 -9.16 -22.96 14.92
C ASP A 162 -10.08 -23.36 13.75
N SER A 163 -10.56 -22.37 13.01
CA SER A 163 -11.41 -22.61 11.84
C SER A 163 -10.62 -23.25 10.70
N VAL A 164 -9.38 -22.81 10.47
CA VAL A 164 -8.47 -23.35 9.45
C VAL A 164 -8.07 -24.79 9.83
N ASP A 165 -7.72 -25.01 11.09
CA ASP A 165 -7.29 -26.32 11.61
C ASP A 165 -8.38 -27.41 11.49
N LYS A 166 -9.64 -26.99 11.69
CA LYS A 166 -10.80 -27.89 11.56
C LYS A 166 -11.28 -28.05 10.11
N SER A 167 -10.80 -27.25 9.19
CA SER A 167 -11.23 -27.28 7.79
C SER A 167 -10.63 -28.48 7.06
N LYS A 168 -11.44 -29.14 6.26
CA LYS A 168 -11.00 -30.21 5.35
C LYS A 168 -10.73 -29.70 3.93
N ASN A 169 -10.85 -28.39 3.72
CA ASN A 169 -10.73 -27.79 2.38
C ASN A 169 -9.29 -27.45 2.00
N PHE A 170 -8.34 -27.65 2.91
CA PHE A 170 -6.94 -27.31 2.69
C PHE A 170 -6.08 -28.58 2.79
N LEU A 171 -5.17 -28.75 1.83
CA LEU A 171 -4.16 -29.81 1.88
C LEU A 171 -3.11 -29.52 2.95
N ASN A 172 -2.75 -28.25 3.08
CA ASN A 172 -1.75 -27.78 4.03
C ASN A 172 -2.04 -26.33 4.40
N TYR A 173 -1.53 -25.90 5.55
CA TYR A 173 -1.55 -24.50 5.94
C TYR A 173 -0.34 -24.14 6.82
N ARG A 174 0.09 -22.90 6.75
CA ARG A 174 1.17 -22.34 7.57
C ARG A 174 0.83 -20.94 8.02
N TRP A 175 1.29 -20.61 9.21
CA TRP A 175 1.08 -19.30 9.80
C TRP A 175 2.39 -18.57 9.98
N TYR A 176 2.37 -17.29 9.74
CA TYR A 176 3.55 -16.43 9.82
C TYR A 176 3.23 -15.14 10.54
N VAL A 177 4.26 -14.54 11.13
CA VAL A 177 4.27 -13.14 11.52
C VAL A 177 5.31 -12.40 10.67
N SER A 178 4.90 -11.28 10.12
CA SER A 178 5.76 -10.45 9.27
C SER A 178 5.46 -8.97 9.48
N ASN A 179 6.49 -8.15 9.41
CA ASN A 179 6.39 -6.69 9.44
C ASN A 179 6.57 -6.06 8.05
N ARG A 180 6.56 -6.86 6.98
CA ARG A 180 6.73 -6.34 5.62
C ARG A 180 5.52 -5.56 5.18
N ALA A 181 5.77 -4.40 4.58
CA ALA A 181 4.74 -3.47 4.09
C ALA A 181 3.82 -4.09 3.03
N ILE A 182 4.29 -5.10 2.29
CA ILE A 182 3.47 -5.79 1.29
C ILE A 182 2.15 -6.32 1.88
N PHE A 183 2.15 -6.77 3.13
CA PHE A 183 0.95 -7.28 3.78
C PHE A 183 -0.08 -6.21 4.18
N GLU A 184 0.26 -4.95 4.02
CA GLU A 184 -0.68 -3.83 4.24
C GLU A 184 -1.62 -3.62 3.06
N GLN A 185 -1.24 -4.14 1.89
CA GLN A 185 -2.06 -4.08 0.68
C GLN A 185 -3.22 -5.08 0.73
N PHE A 186 -3.16 -6.07 1.62
CA PHE A 186 -4.19 -7.08 1.77
C PHE A 186 -5.27 -6.65 2.75
N PRO A 187 -6.54 -6.93 2.44
CA PRO A 187 -7.61 -6.72 3.41
C PRO A 187 -7.38 -7.58 4.65
N VAL A 188 -7.63 -7.00 5.82
CA VAL A 188 -7.50 -7.71 7.08
C VAL A 188 -8.71 -8.61 7.29
N ALA A 189 -8.48 -9.91 7.25
CA ALA A 189 -9.51 -10.92 7.42
C ALA A 189 -9.98 -10.99 8.88
N VAL A 190 -11.29 -11.00 9.07
CA VAL A 190 -11.97 -11.22 10.36
C VAL A 190 -12.70 -12.57 10.39
N SER A 191 -12.68 -13.28 9.30
CA SER A 191 -13.18 -14.66 9.08
C SER A 191 -12.22 -15.39 8.12
N PRO A 192 -12.27 -16.73 8.00
CA PRO A 192 -11.40 -17.51 7.11
C PRO A 192 -11.70 -17.20 5.64
N ASN A 193 -11.15 -16.11 5.12
CA ASN A 193 -11.27 -15.70 3.72
C ASN A 193 -9.87 -15.52 3.14
N PHE A 194 -9.59 -16.21 2.03
CA PHE A 194 -8.27 -16.30 1.42
C PHE A 194 -8.29 -15.71 0.02
N ILE A 195 -7.29 -14.90 -0.28
CA ILE A 195 -7.02 -14.37 -1.62
C ILE A 195 -6.10 -15.38 -2.31
N ILE A 196 -6.47 -15.82 -3.49
CA ILE A 196 -5.63 -16.71 -4.29
C ILE A 196 -4.42 -15.92 -4.80
N ILE A 197 -3.25 -16.47 -4.60
CA ILE A 197 -1.97 -15.87 -4.98
C ILE A 197 -1.11 -16.93 -5.67
N ASP A 198 -0.31 -16.48 -6.63
CA ASP A 198 0.72 -17.27 -7.26
C ASP A 198 1.74 -17.77 -6.21
N SER A 199 1.98 -19.07 -6.19
CA SER A 199 2.90 -19.72 -5.23
C SER A 199 4.31 -19.14 -5.29
N ASP A 200 4.80 -18.72 -6.47
CA ASP A 200 6.12 -18.14 -6.62
C ASP A 200 6.23 -16.78 -5.91
N LYS A 201 5.16 -15.99 -5.93
CA LYS A 201 5.09 -14.71 -5.23
C LYS A 201 5.07 -14.86 -3.71
N ILE A 202 4.48 -15.93 -3.20
CA ILE A 202 4.41 -16.20 -1.76
C ILE A 202 5.79 -16.29 -1.13
N HIS A 203 6.71 -16.99 -1.74
CA HIS A 203 8.09 -17.08 -1.24
C HIS A 203 8.73 -15.69 -1.11
N HIS A 204 8.50 -14.83 -2.10
CA HIS A 204 9.00 -13.46 -2.05
C HIS A 204 8.31 -12.66 -0.93
N TYR A 205 7.00 -12.78 -0.76
CA TYR A 205 6.27 -12.06 0.29
C TYR A 205 6.67 -12.49 1.70
N LEU A 206 6.95 -13.77 1.89
CA LEU A 206 7.34 -14.35 3.17
C LEU A 206 8.83 -14.20 3.52
N THR A 207 9.65 -13.59 2.65
CA THR A 207 11.06 -13.36 2.95
C THR A 207 11.21 -12.62 4.29
N GLY A 208 11.91 -13.23 5.26
CA GLY A 208 12.09 -12.68 6.60
C GLY A 208 10.88 -12.81 7.54
N ALA A 209 9.77 -13.39 7.09
CA ALA A 209 8.65 -13.74 7.96
C ALA A 209 9.05 -14.88 8.91
N LYS A 210 8.51 -14.87 10.12
CA LYS A 210 8.73 -15.92 11.11
C LYS A 210 7.52 -16.84 11.18
N GLU A 211 7.73 -18.12 11.04
CA GLU A 211 6.66 -19.10 11.17
C GLU A 211 6.11 -19.14 12.60
N LEU A 212 4.81 -19.33 12.73
CA LEU A 212 4.10 -19.41 14.00
C LEU A 212 3.63 -20.84 14.26
N GLU A 213 3.55 -21.20 15.52
CA GLU A 213 2.90 -22.40 16.01
C GLU A 213 1.86 -22.07 17.08
N ASN A 214 0.79 -22.86 17.10
CA ASN A 214 -0.25 -22.79 18.14
C ASN A 214 -0.07 -23.96 19.11
N THR A 215 0.18 -23.65 20.37
CA THR A 215 0.33 -24.68 21.43
C THR A 215 -1.01 -25.05 22.11
N GLY A 216 -2.12 -24.49 21.63
CA GLY A 216 -3.44 -24.59 22.26
C GLY A 216 -3.70 -23.54 23.36
N GLN A 217 -2.65 -23.04 23.98
CA GLN A 217 -2.74 -21.96 24.97
C GLN A 217 -2.19 -20.62 24.45
N THR A 218 -1.16 -20.68 23.62
CA THR A 218 -0.49 -19.50 23.08
C THR A 218 -0.09 -19.73 21.62
N ILE A 219 -0.05 -18.63 20.87
CA ILE A 219 0.55 -18.61 19.53
C ILE A 219 1.92 -17.94 19.66
N ARG A 220 2.97 -18.64 19.25
CA ARG A 220 4.35 -18.18 19.36
C ARG A 220 5.13 -18.44 18.08
N ILE A 221 6.29 -17.80 17.96
CA ILE A 221 7.23 -18.07 16.87
C ILE A 221 7.77 -19.49 17.06
N LYS A 222 7.68 -20.27 16.00
CA LYS A 222 8.23 -21.62 15.93
C LYS A 222 9.77 -21.54 16.04
N GLN A 223 10.33 -22.34 16.93
CA GLN A 223 11.79 -22.40 17.16
C GLN A 223 12.46 -23.29 16.13
#